data_4d4f8814933595e972946894925f2ba3
#
_entry.id   4d4f8814933595e972946894925f2ba3
#
_cell.length_a   1.000
_cell.length_b   1.000
_cell.length_c   1.000
_cell.angle_alpha   90.00
_cell.angle_beta   90.00
_cell.angle_gamma   90.00
#
_symmetry.space_group_name_H-M   'P 1'
#
loop_
_entity.id
_entity.type
_entity.pdbx_description
1 polymer ?
#
loop_
_entity_poly.entity_id
_entity_poly.type
_entity_poly.pdbx_seq_one_letter_code
_entity_poly.pdbx_strand_id
1 'polypeptide(L)'
;IHEANAKPGLANRLGGTFAKFTGVAFPNTPFPRATLVGMPMKDEIAYLNREAHRSKARRNLGLDPQKPTVIVTGGSLGALSLNNAVAACRDHFAEWDFQILHITGKGKAVLDENGELLSAPNYRQIEFSNGMQDVYAAADLLLVRSGAATVSEVAAVGVPAIFVPLPIGNGEQALNARSLVEASAALLVKDAEVTGEWFAREIPALMANPEELERMGAAAYELGIRDAARVMAEAVLKAAEK
;
A
#
# COMPACT_ATOMS: atom_id res chain seq x y z
N ILE A 1 -12.07 -14.07 16.97
CA ILE A 1 -12.25 -13.57 15.60
C ILE A 1 -11.38 -12.36 15.37
N HIS A 2 -10.85 -12.21 14.16
CA HIS A 2 -10.21 -10.97 13.67
C HIS A 2 -10.92 -10.48 12.41
N GLU A 3 -11.32 -9.19 12.40
CA GLU A 3 -11.85 -8.52 11.22
C GLU A 3 -10.77 -7.63 10.60
N ALA A 4 -10.38 -8.01 9.41
CA ALA A 4 -9.28 -7.35 8.70
C ALA A 4 -9.69 -6.05 7.99
N ASN A 5 -10.97 -5.87 7.64
CA ASN A 5 -11.45 -4.70 6.93
C ASN A 5 -12.20 -3.73 7.85
N ALA A 6 -12.20 -2.47 7.49
CA ALA A 6 -13.00 -1.45 8.20
C ALA A 6 -14.51 -1.68 8.08
N LYS A 7 -14.96 -2.46 7.09
CA LYS A 7 -16.35 -2.91 6.94
C LYS A 7 -16.44 -4.41 7.19
N PRO A 8 -17.07 -4.85 8.30
CA PRO A 8 -17.11 -6.25 8.66
C PRO A 8 -17.84 -7.12 7.64
N GLY A 9 -17.20 -8.25 7.32
CA GLY A 9 -17.81 -9.29 6.49
C GLY A 9 -18.95 -10.02 7.23
N LEU A 10 -19.90 -10.60 6.47
CA LEU A 10 -21.06 -11.30 7.04
C LEU A 10 -20.66 -12.46 7.95
N ALA A 11 -19.67 -13.25 7.55
CA ALA A 11 -19.17 -14.39 8.32
C ALA A 11 -18.63 -13.94 9.69
N ASN A 12 -17.82 -12.87 9.71
CA ASN A 12 -17.27 -12.30 10.94
C ASN A 12 -18.37 -11.70 11.83
N ARG A 13 -19.39 -11.07 11.24
CA ARG A 13 -20.54 -10.52 12.00
C ARG A 13 -21.31 -11.63 12.71
N LEU A 14 -21.59 -12.74 12.05
CA LEU A 14 -22.25 -13.89 12.66
C LEU A 14 -21.36 -14.55 13.72
N GLY A 15 -20.12 -14.88 13.38
CA GLY A 15 -19.20 -15.53 14.30
C GLY A 15 -18.84 -14.68 15.52
N GLY A 16 -18.84 -13.36 15.39
CA GLY A 16 -18.55 -12.43 16.47
C GLY A 16 -19.57 -12.46 17.62
N THR A 17 -20.79 -12.91 17.36
CA THR A 17 -21.81 -13.08 18.42
C THR A 17 -21.42 -14.17 19.43
N PHE A 18 -20.62 -15.15 18.99
CA PHE A 18 -20.18 -16.30 19.79
C PHE A 18 -18.69 -16.23 20.18
N ALA A 19 -17.95 -15.27 19.62
CA ALA A 19 -16.52 -15.16 19.87
C ALA A 19 -16.20 -14.67 21.27
N LYS A 20 -15.25 -15.32 21.94
CA LYS A 20 -14.70 -14.86 23.24
C LYS A 20 -13.91 -13.56 23.12
N PHE A 21 -13.29 -13.33 21.96
CA PHE A 21 -12.50 -12.17 21.65
C PHE A 21 -12.74 -11.75 20.19
N THR A 22 -12.86 -10.46 19.97
CA THR A 22 -12.96 -9.88 18.64
C THR A 22 -11.94 -8.76 18.50
N GLY A 23 -10.96 -8.97 17.62
CA GLY A 23 -9.99 -7.95 17.19
C GLY A 23 -10.43 -7.32 15.88
N VAL A 24 -10.14 -6.05 15.69
CA VAL A 24 -10.34 -5.32 14.44
C VAL A 24 -9.04 -4.66 13.98
N ALA A 25 -8.84 -4.59 12.67
CA ALA A 25 -7.64 -3.99 12.11
C ALA A 25 -7.70 -2.46 12.07
N PHE A 26 -8.90 -1.88 11.92
CA PHE A 26 -9.08 -0.44 11.74
C PHE A 26 -9.92 0.18 12.85
N PRO A 27 -9.64 1.45 13.21
CA PRO A 27 -10.48 2.19 14.13
C PRO A 27 -11.90 2.37 13.54
N ASN A 28 -12.87 2.55 14.43
CA ASN A 28 -14.27 2.77 14.05
C ASN A 28 -14.91 1.65 13.19
N THR A 29 -14.31 0.45 13.16
CA THR A 29 -14.94 -0.73 12.58
C THR A 29 -16.23 -1.04 13.35
N PRO A 30 -17.40 -1.08 12.70
CA PRO A 30 -18.70 -1.26 13.39
C PRO A 30 -18.87 -2.72 13.83
N PHE A 31 -18.15 -3.10 14.86
CA PHE A 31 -18.18 -4.45 15.41
C PHE A 31 -18.36 -4.40 16.94
N PRO A 32 -19.40 -5.01 17.51
CA PRO A 32 -19.69 -4.95 18.94
C PRO A 32 -18.55 -5.52 19.78
N ARG A 33 -18.17 -4.83 20.84
CA ARG A 33 -17.13 -5.26 21.80
C ARG A 33 -15.77 -5.56 21.15
N ALA A 34 -15.48 -4.98 19.99
CA ALA A 34 -14.20 -5.17 19.34
C ALA A 34 -13.08 -4.38 20.01
N THR A 35 -11.91 -4.97 20.02
CA THR A 35 -10.65 -4.33 20.42
C THR A 35 -9.86 -3.97 19.17
N LEU A 36 -9.39 -2.73 19.07
CA LEU A 36 -8.47 -2.35 18.00
C LEU A 36 -7.12 -3.01 18.26
N VAL A 37 -6.74 -3.93 17.39
CA VAL A 37 -5.49 -4.69 17.50
C VAL A 37 -4.55 -4.45 16.31
N GLY A 38 -5.07 -3.90 15.21
CA GLY A 38 -4.33 -3.75 13.97
C GLY A 38 -4.36 -5.02 13.10
N MET A 39 -3.61 -4.99 12.01
CA MET A 39 -3.46 -6.10 11.07
C MET A 39 -2.18 -6.88 11.38
N PRO A 40 -2.24 -8.17 11.71
CA PRO A 40 -1.04 -8.99 11.86
C PRO A 40 -0.21 -8.97 10.58
N MET A 41 1.06 -8.63 10.70
CA MET A 41 2.02 -8.58 9.59
C MET A 41 3.35 -9.17 10.01
N LYS A 42 4.24 -9.40 9.04
CA LYS A 42 5.59 -9.91 9.31
C LYS A 42 6.43 -8.86 10.03
N ASP A 43 7.28 -9.29 10.95
CA ASP A 43 8.19 -8.41 11.70
C ASP A 43 9.12 -7.62 10.79
N GLU A 44 9.52 -8.21 9.66
CA GLU A 44 10.35 -7.57 8.62
C GLU A 44 9.68 -6.32 8.01
N ILE A 45 8.35 -6.22 8.09
CA ILE A 45 7.57 -5.07 7.65
C ILE A 45 7.22 -4.19 8.86
N ALA A 46 6.69 -4.80 9.93
CA ALA A 46 6.25 -4.07 11.11
C ALA A 46 7.34 -3.18 11.73
N TYR A 47 8.58 -3.67 11.73
CA TYR A 47 9.74 -2.99 12.32
C TYR A 47 10.79 -2.57 11.29
N LEU A 48 10.37 -2.34 10.05
CA LEU A 48 11.25 -1.93 8.97
C LEU A 48 11.84 -0.54 9.22
N ASN A 49 13.15 -0.44 9.33
CA ASN A 49 13.85 0.83 9.26
C ASN A 49 14.09 1.20 7.79
N ARG A 50 13.19 1.99 7.20
CA ARG A 50 13.23 2.37 5.79
C ARG A 50 14.53 3.08 5.40
N GLU A 51 14.95 4.05 6.20
CA GLU A 51 16.13 4.87 5.91
C GLU A 51 17.39 4.00 5.81
N ALA A 52 17.60 3.12 6.78
CA ALA A 52 18.75 2.22 6.79
C ALA A 52 18.74 1.21 5.63
N HIS A 53 17.54 0.84 5.13
CA HIS A 53 17.40 -0.20 4.10
C HIS A 53 17.22 0.36 2.68
N ARG A 54 16.90 1.64 2.51
CA ARG A 54 16.49 2.27 1.24
C ARG A 54 17.45 1.99 0.08
N SER A 55 18.72 2.35 0.22
CA SER A 55 19.69 2.18 -0.86
C SER A 55 19.92 0.71 -1.21
N LYS A 56 19.90 -0.19 -0.23
CA LYS A 56 20.03 -1.64 -0.47
C LYS A 56 18.79 -2.19 -1.18
N ALA A 57 17.61 -1.80 -0.73
CA ALA A 57 16.33 -2.20 -1.30
C ALA A 57 16.22 -1.76 -2.78
N ARG A 58 16.59 -0.52 -3.09
CA ARG A 58 16.63 -0.04 -4.48
C ARG A 58 17.56 -0.89 -5.34
N ARG A 59 18.78 -1.19 -4.88
CA ARG A 59 19.68 -2.10 -5.61
C ARG A 59 19.09 -3.49 -5.82
N ASN A 60 18.48 -4.08 -4.78
CA ASN A 60 17.84 -5.39 -4.88
C ASN A 60 16.72 -5.41 -5.93
N LEU A 61 16.02 -4.31 -6.07
CA LEU A 61 14.95 -4.12 -7.05
C LEU A 61 15.46 -3.66 -8.43
N GLY A 62 16.79 -3.52 -8.62
CA GLY A 62 17.42 -3.08 -9.87
C GLY A 62 17.16 -1.61 -10.20
N LEU A 63 17.05 -0.78 -9.16
CA LEU A 63 16.84 0.66 -9.24
C LEU A 63 18.14 1.41 -8.90
N ASP A 64 18.22 2.67 -9.32
CA ASP A 64 19.27 3.58 -8.85
C ASP A 64 19.11 3.83 -7.35
N PRO A 65 20.14 3.56 -6.52
CA PRO A 65 20.04 3.68 -5.08
C PRO A 65 19.88 5.13 -4.58
N GLN A 66 20.23 6.12 -5.39
CA GLN A 66 20.20 7.54 -5.02
C GLN A 66 18.97 8.27 -5.58
N LYS A 67 18.31 7.70 -6.59
CA LYS A 67 17.22 8.38 -7.28
C LYS A 67 15.90 8.24 -6.51
N PRO A 68 15.14 9.32 -6.29
CA PRO A 68 13.79 9.23 -5.72
C PRO A 68 12.93 8.22 -6.48
N THR A 69 12.08 7.49 -5.78
CA THR A 69 11.40 6.32 -6.34
C THR A 69 9.89 6.36 -6.07
N VAL A 70 9.12 6.35 -7.14
CA VAL A 70 7.68 6.08 -7.11
C VAL A 70 7.45 4.61 -7.36
N ILE A 71 6.64 3.97 -6.54
CA ILE A 71 6.26 2.57 -6.77
C ILE A 71 4.76 2.48 -7.01
N VAL A 72 4.39 1.81 -8.10
CA VAL A 72 3.00 1.59 -8.49
C VAL A 72 2.69 0.11 -8.40
N THR A 73 1.61 -0.25 -7.69
CA THR A 73 1.16 -1.65 -7.65
C THR A 73 -0.35 -1.77 -7.39
N GLY A 74 -0.97 -2.69 -8.11
CA GLY A 74 -2.35 -3.11 -7.89
C GLY A 74 -2.52 -4.26 -6.89
N GLY A 75 -1.45 -4.61 -6.16
CA GLY A 75 -1.38 -5.83 -5.34
C GLY A 75 -1.07 -7.08 -6.17
N SER A 76 -1.21 -8.27 -5.59
CA SER A 76 -0.81 -9.55 -6.20
C SER A 76 -1.49 -9.84 -7.54
N LEU A 77 -2.73 -9.40 -7.71
CA LEU A 77 -3.47 -9.57 -8.96
C LEU A 77 -3.21 -8.46 -9.98
N GLY A 78 -2.52 -7.39 -9.59
CA GLY A 78 -2.33 -6.20 -10.41
C GLY A 78 -3.63 -5.42 -10.68
N ALA A 79 -3.52 -4.21 -11.20
CA ALA A 79 -4.63 -3.33 -11.55
C ALA A 79 -4.45 -2.75 -12.95
N LEU A 80 -5.28 -3.18 -13.90
CA LEU A 80 -5.17 -2.71 -15.29
C LEU A 80 -5.32 -1.20 -15.42
N SER A 81 -6.20 -0.58 -14.64
CA SER A 81 -6.36 0.88 -14.62
C SER A 81 -5.05 1.60 -14.26
N LEU A 82 -4.37 1.14 -13.19
CA LEU A 82 -3.06 1.69 -12.80
C LEU A 82 -1.99 1.42 -13.86
N ASN A 83 -1.95 0.19 -14.39
CA ASN A 83 -0.99 -0.17 -15.42
C ASN A 83 -1.17 0.71 -16.68
N ASN A 84 -2.41 0.95 -17.11
CA ASN A 84 -2.71 1.79 -18.25
C ASN A 84 -2.35 3.26 -18.00
N ALA A 85 -2.62 3.79 -16.81
CA ALA A 85 -2.27 5.17 -16.46
C ALA A 85 -0.75 5.38 -16.50
N VAL A 86 0.03 4.44 -15.95
CA VAL A 86 1.50 4.49 -16.03
C VAL A 86 1.99 4.37 -17.47
N ALA A 87 1.48 3.41 -18.23
CA ALA A 87 1.88 3.19 -19.63
C ALA A 87 1.65 4.43 -20.51
N ALA A 88 0.56 5.14 -20.28
CA ALA A 88 0.22 6.36 -21.03
C ALA A 88 1.20 7.51 -20.79
N CYS A 89 2.06 7.43 -19.77
CA CYS A 89 3.05 8.46 -19.45
C CYS A 89 4.46 8.12 -19.96
N ARG A 90 4.63 7.05 -20.75
CA ARG A 90 5.94 6.55 -21.18
C ARG A 90 6.86 7.62 -21.77
N ASP A 91 6.32 8.55 -22.52
CA ASP A 91 7.09 9.57 -23.22
C ASP A 91 7.67 10.64 -22.26
N HIS A 92 7.13 10.72 -21.04
CA HIS A 92 7.59 11.64 -20.00
C HIS A 92 8.63 11.04 -19.06
N PHE A 93 8.81 9.72 -19.03
CA PHE A 93 9.68 9.07 -18.02
C PHE A 93 11.13 9.57 -18.04
N ALA A 94 11.66 9.92 -19.23
CA ALA A 94 13.00 10.44 -19.37
C ALA A 94 13.18 11.85 -18.79
N GLU A 95 12.10 12.63 -18.69
CA GLU A 95 12.09 14.03 -18.22
C GLU A 95 12.05 14.12 -16.68
N TRP A 96 11.67 13.05 -15.99
CA TRP A 96 11.46 13.07 -14.55
C TRP A 96 12.74 12.82 -13.76
N ASP A 97 12.93 13.59 -12.69
CA ASP A 97 14.07 13.45 -11.76
C ASP A 97 13.89 12.29 -10.77
N PHE A 98 12.86 11.48 -10.93
CA PHE A 98 12.59 10.28 -10.15
C PHE A 98 12.49 9.06 -11.07
N GLN A 99 12.55 7.87 -10.46
CA GLN A 99 12.35 6.60 -11.16
C GLN A 99 11.06 5.93 -10.72
N ILE A 100 10.53 5.06 -11.58
CA ILE A 100 9.32 4.30 -11.32
C ILE A 100 9.64 2.81 -11.26
N LEU A 101 9.25 2.16 -10.17
CA LEU A 101 9.08 0.72 -10.13
C LEU A 101 7.59 0.37 -10.29
N HIS A 102 7.26 -0.32 -11.36
CA HIS A 102 5.90 -0.74 -11.64
C HIS A 102 5.74 -2.24 -11.42
N ILE A 103 4.97 -2.63 -10.38
CA ILE A 103 4.63 -4.02 -10.08
C ILE A 103 3.26 -4.29 -10.71
N THR A 104 3.28 -4.83 -11.92
CA THR A 104 2.12 -4.88 -12.82
C THR A 104 1.09 -5.94 -12.45
N GLY A 105 1.48 -6.95 -11.68
CA GLY A 105 0.68 -8.15 -11.42
C GLY A 105 1.00 -9.28 -12.42
N LYS A 106 0.89 -10.51 -11.96
CA LYS A 106 1.22 -11.71 -12.75
C LYS A 106 0.41 -11.76 -14.06
N GLY A 107 1.09 -11.91 -15.19
CA GLY A 107 0.50 -11.96 -16.52
C GLY A 107 -0.09 -10.63 -17.01
N LYS A 108 0.31 -9.50 -16.38
CA LYS A 108 -0.17 -8.15 -16.72
C LYS A 108 0.96 -7.18 -17.04
N ALA A 109 2.07 -7.70 -17.54
CA ALA A 109 3.17 -6.86 -18.01
C ALA A 109 2.65 -5.83 -19.03
N VAL A 110 3.20 -4.62 -18.95
CA VAL A 110 2.90 -3.56 -19.90
C VAL A 110 3.75 -3.77 -21.14
N LEU A 111 3.09 -3.81 -22.29
CA LEU A 111 3.73 -3.98 -23.57
C LEU A 111 3.75 -2.65 -24.34
N ASP A 112 4.75 -2.48 -25.18
CA ASP A 112 4.81 -1.39 -26.14
C ASP A 112 3.97 -1.69 -27.40
N GLU A 113 4.03 -0.81 -28.39
CA GLU A 113 3.30 -0.94 -29.66
C GLU A 113 3.74 -2.13 -30.55
N ASN A 114 4.92 -2.69 -30.27
CA ASN A 114 5.45 -3.86 -30.97
C ASN A 114 5.11 -5.17 -30.23
N GLY A 115 4.44 -5.09 -29.07
CA GLY A 115 4.13 -6.25 -28.23
C GLY A 115 5.30 -6.70 -27.36
N GLU A 116 6.37 -5.91 -27.24
CA GLU A 116 7.49 -6.17 -26.37
C GLU A 116 7.30 -5.50 -25.00
N LEU A 117 8.05 -5.95 -23.99
CA LEU A 117 7.98 -5.33 -22.67
C LEU A 117 8.35 -3.84 -22.75
N LEU A 118 7.45 -2.98 -22.28
CA LEU A 118 7.71 -1.55 -22.21
C LEU A 118 9.01 -1.30 -21.43
N SER A 119 9.95 -0.66 -22.10
CA SER A 119 11.25 -0.25 -21.55
C SER A 119 11.44 1.24 -21.81
N ALA A 120 11.83 1.99 -20.79
CA ALA A 120 12.09 3.42 -20.89
C ALA A 120 13.10 3.87 -19.83
N PRO A 121 13.78 5.02 -20.00
CA PRO A 121 14.57 5.61 -18.95
C PRO A 121 13.73 5.84 -17.69
N ASN A 122 14.36 5.68 -16.53
CA ASN A 122 13.68 5.88 -15.24
C ASN A 122 12.45 4.98 -14.98
N TYR A 123 12.24 3.96 -15.77
CA TYR A 123 11.11 3.02 -15.63
C TYR A 123 11.60 1.59 -15.58
N ARG A 124 11.13 0.86 -14.58
CA ARG A 124 11.34 -0.57 -14.43
C ARG A 124 10.01 -1.23 -14.09
N GLN A 125 9.66 -2.27 -14.81
CA GLN A 125 8.53 -3.12 -14.47
C GLN A 125 8.96 -4.51 -14.02
N ILE A 126 8.19 -5.07 -13.08
CA ILE A 126 8.24 -6.48 -12.67
C ILE A 126 6.80 -6.95 -12.47
N GLU A 127 6.53 -8.23 -12.69
CA GLU A 127 5.18 -8.75 -12.49
C GLU A 127 4.84 -8.95 -11.00
N PHE A 128 5.82 -9.31 -10.20
CA PHE A 128 5.61 -9.64 -8.80
C PHE A 128 6.89 -9.39 -7.97
N SER A 129 6.72 -9.05 -6.70
CA SER A 129 7.81 -8.97 -5.72
C SER A 129 7.57 -9.95 -4.58
N ASN A 130 8.56 -10.77 -4.27
CA ASN A 130 8.54 -11.67 -3.10
C ASN A 130 8.92 -10.96 -1.79
N GLY A 131 9.51 -9.76 -1.88
CA GLY A 131 10.03 -8.99 -0.76
C GLY A 131 9.34 -7.63 -0.64
N MET A 132 8.12 -7.56 -0.08
CA MET A 132 7.43 -6.28 0.12
C MET A 132 8.19 -5.34 1.04
N GLN A 133 9.02 -5.84 1.96
CA GLN A 133 9.90 -5.00 2.77
C GLN A 133 10.87 -4.17 1.91
N ASP A 134 11.43 -4.75 0.83
CA ASP A 134 12.28 -3.99 -0.09
C ASP A 134 11.46 -2.97 -0.89
N VAL A 135 10.24 -3.32 -1.29
CA VAL A 135 9.32 -2.40 -1.98
C VAL A 135 9.02 -1.18 -1.11
N TYR A 136 8.62 -1.41 0.15
CA TYR A 136 8.36 -0.31 1.08
C TYR A 136 9.60 0.50 1.44
N ALA A 137 10.76 -0.15 1.60
CA ALA A 137 12.01 0.56 1.89
C ALA A 137 12.48 1.43 0.72
N ALA A 138 12.28 0.99 -0.52
CA ALA A 138 12.72 1.69 -1.73
C ALA A 138 11.87 2.93 -2.06
N ALA A 139 10.59 2.92 -1.67
CA ALA A 139 9.61 3.93 -2.08
C ALA A 139 9.78 5.28 -1.38
N ASP A 140 9.67 6.36 -2.11
CA ASP A 140 9.39 7.70 -1.56
C ASP A 140 7.89 8.02 -1.67
N LEU A 141 7.21 7.46 -2.67
CA LEU A 141 5.77 7.56 -2.85
C LEU A 141 5.22 6.23 -3.38
N LEU A 142 4.08 5.81 -2.85
CA LEU A 142 3.32 4.65 -3.34
C LEU A 142 2.04 5.10 -4.05
N LEU A 143 1.73 4.50 -5.19
CA LEU A 143 0.41 4.52 -5.81
C LEU A 143 -0.14 3.10 -5.78
N VAL A 144 -1.10 2.83 -4.90
CA VAL A 144 -1.48 1.45 -4.56
C VAL A 144 -2.97 1.26 -4.31
N ARG A 145 -3.45 0.03 -4.43
CA ARG A 145 -4.78 -0.35 -3.93
C ARG A 145 -4.83 -0.30 -2.40
N SER A 146 -6.00 0.04 -1.84
CA SER A 146 -6.23 0.16 -0.40
C SER A 146 -6.80 -1.11 0.25
N GLY A 147 -6.22 -2.26 -0.09
CA GLY A 147 -6.49 -3.51 0.63
C GLY A 147 -6.04 -3.40 2.09
N ALA A 148 -6.70 -4.13 2.99
CA ALA A 148 -6.46 -4.03 4.43
C ALA A 148 -4.98 -4.22 4.83
N ALA A 149 -4.32 -5.25 4.27
CA ALA A 149 -2.89 -5.48 4.53
C ALA A 149 -2.04 -4.29 4.05
N THR A 150 -2.24 -3.84 2.81
CA THR A 150 -1.47 -2.74 2.23
C THR A 150 -1.60 -1.45 3.04
N VAL A 151 -2.81 -1.07 3.44
CA VAL A 151 -3.04 0.13 4.25
C VAL A 151 -2.34 0.02 5.61
N SER A 152 -2.45 -1.13 6.26
CA SER A 152 -1.81 -1.36 7.57
C SER A 152 -0.28 -1.40 7.48
N GLU A 153 0.28 -2.00 6.43
CA GLU A 153 1.72 -2.06 6.18
C GLU A 153 2.28 -0.66 5.84
N VAL A 154 1.58 0.10 4.99
CA VAL A 154 1.93 1.50 4.67
C VAL A 154 1.98 2.35 5.93
N ALA A 155 0.99 2.23 6.82
CA ALA A 155 0.98 2.91 8.11
C ALA A 155 2.14 2.46 9.00
N ALA A 156 2.35 1.15 9.15
CA ALA A 156 3.40 0.63 10.01
C ALA A 156 4.80 1.07 9.58
N VAL A 157 5.03 1.17 8.27
CA VAL A 157 6.33 1.54 7.69
C VAL A 157 6.49 3.06 7.54
N GLY A 158 5.40 3.82 7.51
CA GLY A 158 5.43 5.27 7.32
C GLY A 158 5.83 5.68 5.91
N VAL A 159 5.25 5.04 4.88
CA VAL A 159 5.47 5.42 3.48
C VAL A 159 4.36 6.35 3.02
N PRO A 160 4.66 7.52 2.41
CA PRO A 160 3.64 8.32 1.75
C PRO A 160 2.91 7.53 0.68
N ALA A 161 1.58 7.62 0.65
CA ALA A 161 0.80 6.83 -0.29
C ALA A 161 -0.38 7.58 -0.89
N ILE A 162 -0.66 7.25 -2.15
CA ILE A 162 -1.91 7.54 -2.83
C ILE A 162 -2.67 6.23 -2.94
N PHE A 163 -3.77 6.13 -2.24
CA PHE A 163 -4.64 4.97 -2.30
C PHE A 163 -5.67 5.11 -3.42
N VAL A 164 -5.78 4.05 -4.21
CA VAL A 164 -6.76 3.93 -5.28
C VAL A 164 -7.66 2.72 -4.97
N PRO A 165 -8.79 2.91 -4.29
CA PRO A 165 -9.67 1.81 -3.93
C PRO A 165 -10.14 1.03 -5.14
N LEU A 166 -10.28 -0.29 -4.99
CA LEU A 166 -10.89 -1.12 -6.01
C LEU A 166 -12.35 -0.65 -6.24
N PRO A 167 -12.76 -0.38 -7.50
CA PRO A 167 -14.08 0.21 -7.79
C PRO A 167 -15.24 -0.78 -7.65
N ILE A 168 -14.94 -2.07 -7.47
CA ILE A 168 -15.90 -3.16 -7.28
C ILE A 168 -15.91 -3.66 -5.84
N GLY A 169 -16.96 -4.35 -5.44
CA GLY A 169 -17.13 -4.84 -4.07
C GLY A 169 -18.09 -3.96 -3.26
N ASN A 170 -17.92 -3.96 -1.96
CA ASN A 170 -18.82 -3.27 -1.03
C ASN A 170 -18.24 -1.94 -0.49
N GLY A 171 -17.15 -1.44 -1.10
CA GLY A 171 -16.50 -0.17 -0.74
C GLY A 171 -15.57 -0.26 0.47
N GLU A 172 -15.21 -1.46 0.94
CA GLU A 172 -14.33 -1.64 2.09
C GLU A 172 -12.95 -0.99 1.91
N GLN A 173 -12.40 -1.00 0.69
CA GLN A 173 -11.08 -0.44 0.44
C GLN A 173 -11.01 1.07 0.70
N ALA A 174 -12.04 1.83 0.33
CA ALA A 174 -12.08 3.25 0.66
C ALA A 174 -12.16 3.48 2.18
N LEU A 175 -12.90 2.62 2.89
CA LEU A 175 -13.01 2.69 4.34
C LEU A 175 -11.71 2.30 5.06
N ASN A 176 -10.96 1.33 4.53
CA ASN A 176 -9.66 0.94 5.09
C ASN A 176 -8.67 2.11 5.13
N ALA A 177 -8.64 2.94 4.07
CA ALA A 177 -7.73 4.08 3.98
C ALA A 177 -8.18 5.31 4.79
N ARG A 178 -9.43 5.34 5.28
CA ARG A 178 -10.06 6.54 5.86
C ARG A 178 -9.20 7.21 6.92
N SER A 179 -8.74 6.47 7.91
CA SER A 179 -7.98 7.05 9.04
C SER A 179 -6.68 7.72 8.59
N LEU A 180 -5.98 7.16 7.61
CA LEU A 180 -4.77 7.76 7.04
C LEU A 180 -5.09 9.03 6.24
N VAL A 181 -6.19 9.02 5.49
CA VAL A 181 -6.63 10.18 4.70
C VAL A 181 -7.09 11.33 5.60
N GLU A 182 -7.90 11.04 6.63
CA GLU A 182 -8.35 12.03 7.61
C GLU A 182 -7.19 12.67 8.39
N ALA A 183 -6.10 11.93 8.60
CA ALA A 183 -4.87 12.43 9.22
C ALA A 183 -3.91 13.11 8.23
N SER A 184 -4.31 13.30 6.97
CA SER A 184 -3.45 13.79 5.90
C SER A 184 -2.15 12.99 5.74
N ALA A 185 -2.16 11.73 6.11
CA ALA A 185 -1.07 10.77 5.98
C ALA A 185 -1.04 10.09 4.61
N ALA A 186 -2.14 10.15 3.87
CA ALA A 186 -2.28 9.61 2.53
C ALA A 186 -3.33 10.38 1.73
N LEU A 187 -3.27 10.23 0.41
CA LEU A 187 -4.31 10.69 -0.50
C LEU A 187 -5.21 9.51 -0.93
N LEU A 188 -6.45 9.81 -1.25
CA LEU A 188 -7.40 8.84 -1.82
C LEU A 188 -7.92 9.38 -3.15
N VAL A 189 -7.76 8.58 -4.22
CA VAL A 189 -8.20 8.92 -5.57
C VAL A 189 -9.08 7.80 -6.10
N LYS A 190 -10.19 8.15 -6.73
CA LYS A 190 -11.06 7.12 -7.33
C LYS A 190 -10.38 6.49 -8.55
N ASP A 191 -10.61 5.20 -8.75
CA ASP A 191 -10.00 4.44 -9.85
C ASP A 191 -10.19 5.09 -11.21
N ALA A 192 -11.39 5.60 -11.50
CA ALA A 192 -11.71 6.27 -12.77
C ALA A 192 -11.01 7.63 -12.96
N GLU A 193 -10.49 8.23 -11.91
CA GLU A 193 -9.77 9.51 -11.96
C GLU A 193 -8.28 9.31 -12.28
N VAL A 194 -7.75 8.09 -12.07
CA VAL A 194 -6.33 7.76 -12.32
C VAL A 194 -6.12 7.49 -13.81
N THR A 195 -5.98 8.56 -14.57
CA THR A 195 -5.64 8.56 -15.99
C THR A 195 -4.16 8.85 -16.20
N GLY A 196 -3.65 8.69 -17.43
CA GLY A 196 -2.28 9.11 -17.77
C GLY A 196 -2.06 10.61 -17.54
N GLU A 197 -3.03 11.44 -17.90
CA GLU A 197 -2.97 12.90 -17.66
C GLU A 197 -2.92 13.24 -16.17
N TRP A 198 -3.74 12.56 -15.37
CA TRP A 198 -3.72 12.69 -13.92
C TRP A 198 -2.35 12.30 -13.36
N PHE A 199 -1.83 11.14 -13.78
CA PHE A 199 -0.54 10.63 -13.31
C PHE A 199 0.60 11.60 -13.67
N ALA A 200 0.66 12.07 -14.93
CA ALA A 200 1.68 13.00 -15.42
C ALA A 200 1.65 14.37 -14.71
N ARG A 201 0.50 14.78 -14.20
CA ARG A 201 0.35 16.05 -13.46
C ARG A 201 0.64 15.88 -11.96
N GLU A 202 0.00 14.91 -11.31
CA GLU A 202 0.00 14.82 -9.85
C GLU A 202 1.26 14.16 -9.28
N ILE A 203 1.79 13.13 -9.93
CA ILE A 203 2.96 12.42 -9.41
C ILE A 203 4.21 13.30 -9.41
N PRO A 204 4.59 13.98 -10.51
CA PRO A 204 5.72 14.90 -10.48
C PRO A 204 5.54 16.06 -9.50
N ALA A 205 4.32 16.60 -9.36
CA ALA A 205 4.03 17.68 -8.41
C ALA A 205 4.28 17.26 -6.96
N LEU A 206 3.86 16.04 -6.58
CA LEU A 206 4.12 15.47 -5.26
C LEU A 206 5.61 15.16 -5.06
N MET A 207 6.26 14.56 -6.06
CA MET A 207 7.70 14.22 -5.98
C MET A 207 8.59 15.46 -5.89
N ALA A 208 8.15 16.60 -6.38
CA ALA A 208 8.83 17.89 -6.25
C ALA A 208 8.68 18.53 -4.85
N ASN A 209 7.89 17.92 -3.96
CA ASN A 209 7.66 18.43 -2.61
C ASN A 209 8.07 17.40 -1.53
N PRO A 210 9.37 17.23 -1.27
CA PRO A 210 9.87 16.25 -0.31
C PRO A 210 9.39 16.51 1.13
N GLU A 211 9.18 17.77 1.51
CA GLU A 211 8.68 18.14 2.84
C GLU A 211 7.25 17.59 3.06
N GLU A 212 6.40 17.66 2.05
CA GLU A 212 5.05 17.09 2.11
C GLU A 212 5.08 15.55 2.18
N LEU A 213 5.96 14.91 1.41
CA LEU A 213 6.15 13.46 1.49
C LEU A 213 6.64 13.03 2.88
N GLU A 214 7.58 13.75 3.46
CA GLU A 214 8.07 13.48 4.82
C GLU A 214 6.95 13.65 5.85
N ARG A 215 6.18 14.73 5.77
CA ARG A 215 5.03 14.98 6.64
C ARG A 215 3.98 13.86 6.55
N MET A 216 3.64 13.45 5.32
CA MET A 216 2.70 12.34 5.08
C MET A 216 3.22 11.02 5.68
N GLY A 217 4.51 10.72 5.45
CA GLY A 217 5.13 9.50 5.97
C GLY A 217 5.17 9.47 7.50
N ALA A 218 5.52 10.58 8.15
CA ALA A 218 5.52 10.70 9.60
C ALA A 218 4.10 10.52 10.18
N ALA A 219 3.10 11.17 9.59
CA ALA A 219 1.71 11.02 10.01
C ALA A 219 1.19 9.57 9.83
N ALA A 220 1.60 8.88 8.76
CA ALA A 220 1.27 7.47 8.55
C ALA A 220 1.92 6.60 9.64
N TYR A 221 3.19 6.84 9.96
CA TYR A 221 3.93 6.07 10.95
C TYR A 221 3.31 6.16 12.35
N GLU A 222 2.81 7.32 12.75
CA GLU A 222 2.13 7.54 14.04
C GLU A 222 0.84 6.70 14.17
N LEU A 223 0.16 6.43 13.07
CA LEU A 223 -1.07 5.63 13.04
C LEU A 223 -0.82 4.12 12.90
N GLY A 224 0.43 3.72 12.65
CA GLY A 224 0.79 2.32 12.41
C GLY A 224 0.74 1.47 13.67
N ILE A 225 0.00 0.35 13.64
CA ILE A 225 -0.05 -0.66 14.71
C ILE A 225 0.89 -1.81 14.32
N ARG A 226 1.97 -1.99 15.07
CA ARG A 226 3.07 -2.91 14.72
C ARG A 226 3.05 -4.22 15.48
N ASP A 227 2.41 -4.27 16.64
CA ASP A 227 2.39 -5.42 17.54
C ASP A 227 1.14 -6.31 17.41
N ALA A 228 0.34 -6.09 16.35
CA ALA A 228 -0.91 -6.81 16.10
C ALA A 228 -0.75 -8.34 16.13
N ALA A 229 0.34 -8.88 15.58
CA ALA A 229 0.60 -10.32 15.57
C ALA A 229 0.76 -10.87 16.99
N ARG A 230 1.52 -10.18 17.86
CA ARG A 230 1.71 -10.55 19.26
C ARG A 230 0.39 -10.46 20.05
N VAL A 231 -0.32 -9.36 19.91
CA VAL A 231 -1.61 -9.15 20.62
C VAL A 231 -2.63 -10.21 20.22
N MET A 232 -2.70 -10.57 18.94
CA MET A 232 -3.60 -11.62 18.46
C MET A 232 -3.19 -13.02 18.97
N ALA A 233 -1.90 -13.33 19.00
CA ALA A 233 -1.42 -14.60 19.53
C ALA A 233 -1.76 -14.76 21.04
N GLU A 234 -1.53 -13.72 21.83
CA GLU A 234 -1.88 -13.70 23.26
C GLU A 234 -3.39 -13.88 23.48
N ALA A 235 -4.22 -13.21 22.66
CA ALA A 235 -5.67 -13.35 22.74
C ALA A 235 -6.15 -14.79 22.40
N VAL A 236 -5.51 -15.45 21.42
CA VAL A 236 -5.80 -16.84 21.07
C VAL A 236 -5.42 -17.79 22.19
N LEU A 237 -4.22 -17.65 22.76
CA LEU A 237 -3.76 -18.47 23.90
C LEU A 237 -4.71 -18.31 25.09
N LYS A 238 -5.03 -17.08 25.49
CA LYS A 238 -5.98 -16.82 26.58
C LYS A 238 -7.37 -17.40 26.32
N ALA A 239 -7.83 -17.40 25.05
CA ALA A 239 -9.12 -17.99 24.71
C ALA A 239 -9.12 -19.52 24.76
N ALA A 240 -7.95 -20.17 24.61
CA ALA A 240 -7.76 -21.62 24.70
C ALA A 240 -7.60 -22.12 26.14
N GLU A 241 -7.15 -21.28 27.06
CA GLU A 241 -7.08 -21.59 28.48
C GLU A 241 -8.51 -21.71 29.06
N LYS A 242 -8.89 -22.93 29.50
CA LYS A 242 -10.16 -23.24 30.19
C LYS A 242 -9.94 -24.10 31.39
#